data_0e9221564913b2f3fbf3585102adb60a
#
_entry.id   0e9221564913b2f3fbf3585102adb60a
#
_cell.length_a   1.000
_cell.length_b   1.000
_cell.length_c   1.000
_cell.angle_alpha   90.00
_cell.angle_beta   90.00
_cell.angle_gamma   90.00
#
_symmetry.space_group_name_H-M   'P 1'
#
loop_
_entity.id
_entity.type
_entity.pdbx_description
1 polymer ?
#
loop_
_entity_poly.entity_id
_entity_poly.type
_entity_poly.pdbx_seq_one_letter_code
_entity_poly.pdbx_strand_id
1 'polypeptide(L)'
;MNEIDIIQQIKSGEVSKMQFKERLLDSYDIGCELVAFSNARGGTLVVGVKDKTGSVNPLSYLEVQETTNTLSNIASENVVPAILVDVETISVDGGSLVVAHIKEGVNKPYHDNRGI
;
A
#
# COMPACT_ATOMS: atom_id res chain seq x y z
N MET A 1 -13.21 -5.45 -0.61
CA MET A 1 -12.77 -5.57 -2.02
C MET A 1 -12.51 -7.04 -2.31
N ASN A 2 -12.95 -7.56 -3.43
CA ASN A 2 -12.73 -8.96 -3.82
C ASN A 2 -11.85 -9.03 -5.08
N GLU A 3 -11.56 -10.25 -5.54
CA GLU A 3 -10.68 -10.43 -6.71
C GLU A 3 -11.22 -9.74 -7.96
N ILE A 4 -12.50 -9.82 -8.21
CA ILE A 4 -13.11 -9.22 -9.40
C ILE A 4 -12.94 -7.69 -9.35
N ASP A 5 -13.25 -7.09 -8.21
CA ASP A 5 -13.14 -5.64 -8.05
C ASP A 5 -11.70 -5.15 -8.21
N ILE A 6 -10.74 -5.84 -7.58
CA ILE A 6 -9.33 -5.43 -7.67
C ILE A 6 -8.79 -5.60 -9.08
N ILE A 7 -9.14 -6.67 -9.77
CA ILE A 7 -8.70 -6.90 -11.14
C ILE A 7 -9.26 -5.83 -12.08
N GLN A 8 -10.52 -5.44 -11.91
CA GLN A 8 -11.09 -4.37 -12.71
C GLN A 8 -10.38 -3.04 -12.48
N GLN A 9 -10.04 -2.72 -11.23
CA GLN A 9 -9.31 -1.50 -10.91
C GLN A 9 -7.90 -1.51 -11.48
N ILE A 10 -7.22 -2.66 -11.44
CA ILE A 10 -5.89 -2.81 -12.03
C ILE A 10 -5.96 -2.58 -13.54
N LYS A 11 -6.96 -3.13 -14.21
CA LYS A 11 -7.11 -2.98 -15.67
C LYS A 11 -7.41 -1.54 -16.07
N SER A 12 -8.07 -0.78 -15.23
CA SER A 12 -8.33 0.64 -15.50
C SER A 12 -7.12 1.53 -15.24
N GLY A 13 -6.03 0.97 -14.69
CA GLY A 13 -4.80 1.68 -14.41
C GLY A 13 -4.81 2.39 -13.07
N GLU A 14 -3.66 2.99 -12.74
CA GLU A 14 -3.57 3.78 -11.52
C GLU A 14 -4.39 5.07 -11.64
N VAL A 15 -5.08 5.38 -10.56
CA VAL A 15 -5.74 6.67 -10.39
C VAL A 15 -5.04 7.42 -9.25
N SER A 16 -5.35 8.71 -9.07
CA SER A 16 -4.64 9.56 -8.11
C SER A 16 -4.64 9.03 -6.66
N LYS A 17 -5.56 8.12 -6.33
CA LYS A 17 -5.69 7.55 -4.98
C LYS A 17 -5.21 6.12 -4.88
N MET A 18 -4.62 5.57 -5.91
CA MET A 18 -4.19 4.17 -5.92
C MET A 18 -2.78 4.08 -6.48
N GLN A 19 -1.92 3.36 -5.76
CA GLN A 19 -0.56 3.08 -6.17
C GLN A 19 -0.33 1.57 -6.22
N PHE A 20 0.43 1.12 -7.19
CA PHE A 20 0.76 -0.29 -7.36
C PHE A 20 2.23 -0.52 -7.08
N LYS A 21 2.54 -1.60 -6.35
CA LYS A 21 3.90 -2.04 -6.08
C LYS A 21 3.95 -3.55 -6.30
N GLU A 22 4.99 -4.02 -6.98
CA GLU A 22 5.19 -5.45 -7.12
C GLU A 22 5.58 -6.06 -5.78
N ARG A 23 6.53 -5.41 -5.10
CA ARG A 23 6.99 -5.78 -3.75
C ARG A 23 7.39 -4.52 -2.99
N LEU A 24 7.45 -4.59 -1.68
CA LEU A 24 7.93 -3.49 -0.84
C LEU A 24 9.44 -3.63 -0.67
N LEU A 25 10.19 -2.85 -1.44
CA LEU A 25 11.65 -2.96 -1.48
C LEU A 25 12.37 -1.91 -0.64
N ASP A 26 11.78 -0.72 -0.49
CA ASP A 26 12.42 0.41 0.17
C ASP A 26 11.46 1.05 1.16
N SER A 27 11.76 0.89 2.46
CA SER A 27 10.90 1.42 3.53
C SER A 27 10.77 2.93 3.48
N TYR A 28 11.82 3.63 3.05
CA TYR A 28 11.77 5.08 2.93
C TYR A 28 10.76 5.52 1.87
N ASP A 29 10.82 4.92 0.68
CA ASP A 29 9.89 5.24 -0.40
C ASP A 29 8.45 4.95 -0.01
N ILE A 30 8.22 3.80 0.63
CA ILE A 30 6.88 3.43 1.09
C ILE A 30 6.40 4.41 2.16
N GLY A 31 7.26 4.78 3.10
CA GLY A 31 6.93 5.77 4.12
C GLY A 31 6.52 7.10 3.51
N CYS A 32 7.24 7.57 2.49
CA CYS A 32 6.90 8.80 1.78
C CYS A 32 5.53 8.72 1.09
N GLU A 33 5.19 7.56 0.52
CA GLU A 33 3.87 7.37 -0.09
C GLU A 33 2.76 7.39 0.96
N LEU A 34 2.97 6.76 2.12
CA LEU A 34 2.00 6.79 3.21
C LEU A 34 1.80 8.23 3.73
N VAL A 35 2.88 8.98 3.85
CA VAL A 35 2.82 10.40 4.22
C VAL A 35 1.98 11.19 3.21
N ALA A 36 2.23 10.99 1.92
CA ALA A 36 1.51 11.69 0.87
C ALA A 36 0.01 11.38 0.92
N PHE A 37 -0.37 10.11 1.09
CA PHE A 37 -1.77 9.72 1.24
C PHE A 37 -2.41 10.35 2.48
N SER A 38 -1.69 10.34 3.61
CA SER A 38 -2.20 10.87 4.88
C SER A 38 -2.42 12.39 4.81
N ASN A 39 -1.56 13.11 4.10
CA ASN A 39 -1.68 14.55 3.91
C ASN A 39 -2.73 14.93 2.86
N ALA A 40 -3.07 14.02 1.99
CA ALA A 40 -4.12 14.21 0.98
C ALA A 40 -5.46 13.70 1.52
N ARG A 41 -6.19 12.95 0.73
CA ARG A 41 -7.51 12.41 1.08
C ARG A 41 -7.46 10.90 1.36
N GLY A 42 -6.28 10.40 1.70
CA GLY A 42 -6.06 8.98 1.83
C GLY A 42 -5.76 8.33 0.49
N GLY A 43 -5.71 7.02 0.46
CA GLY A 43 -5.43 6.28 -0.76
C GLY A 43 -5.31 4.80 -0.51
N THR A 44 -4.97 4.08 -1.57
CA THR A 44 -4.85 2.63 -1.55
C THR A 44 -3.53 2.23 -2.17
N LEU A 45 -2.79 1.36 -1.48
CA LEU A 45 -1.55 0.77 -1.97
C LEU A 45 -1.80 -0.72 -2.21
N VAL A 46 -1.56 -1.18 -3.44
CA VAL A 46 -1.75 -2.58 -3.82
C VAL A 46 -0.38 -3.20 -4.05
N VAL A 47 -0.06 -4.26 -3.32
CA VAL A 47 1.20 -4.99 -3.44
C VAL A 47 0.94 -6.30 -4.16
N GLY A 48 1.77 -6.61 -5.15
CA GLY A 48 1.65 -7.79 -6.00
C GLY A 48 1.31 -7.45 -7.43
N VAL A 49 1.44 -6.19 -7.83
CA VAL A 49 1.14 -5.71 -9.17
C VAL A 49 2.31 -4.89 -9.69
N LYS A 50 2.74 -5.17 -10.90
CA LYS A 50 3.80 -4.39 -11.55
C LYS A 50 3.27 -3.02 -11.93
N ASP A 51 3.96 -1.99 -11.48
CA ASP A 51 3.54 -0.60 -11.62
C ASP A 51 3.30 -0.20 -13.08
N LYS A 52 4.27 -0.52 -13.96
CA LYS A 52 4.23 -0.05 -15.35
C LYS A 52 3.26 -0.80 -16.23
N THR A 53 3.04 -2.08 -15.96
CA THR A 53 2.27 -2.95 -16.85
C THR A 53 0.91 -3.32 -16.28
N GLY A 54 0.71 -3.17 -14.98
CA GLY A 54 -0.48 -3.66 -14.30
C GLY A 54 -0.54 -5.18 -14.21
N SER A 55 0.53 -5.87 -14.58
CA SER A 55 0.57 -7.33 -14.51
C SER A 55 0.61 -7.81 -13.07
N VAL A 56 -0.23 -8.78 -12.75
CA VAL A 56 -0.30 -9.34 -11.41
C VAL A 56 0.87 -10.30 -11.20
N ASN A 57 1.58 -10.12 -10.09
CA ASN A 57 2.62 -11.04 -9.62
C ASN A 57 2.30 -11.36 -8.15
N PRO A 58 1.43 -12.36 -7.90
CA PRO A 58 0.88 -12.60 -6.57
C PRO A 58 1.95 -12.94 -5.54
N LEU A 59 1.63 -12.65 -4.27
CA LEU A 59 2.49 -12.96 -3.15
C LEU A 59 2.20 -14.37 -2.63
N SER A 60 3.24 -15.05 -2.18
CA SER A 60 3.10 -16.29 -1.41
C SER A 60 2.56 -15.97 -0.02
N TYR A 61 2.17 -17.01 0.72
CA TYR A 61 1.70 -16.85 2.09
C TYR A 61 2.74 -16.16 2.98
N LEU A 62 4.00 -16.57 2.86
CA LEU A 62 5.08 -15.96 3.65
C LEU A 62 5.29 -14.48 3.25
N GLU A 63 5.27 -14.19 1.97
CA GLU A 63 5.40 -12.81 1.49
C GLU A 63 4.25 -11.92 1.98
N VAL A 64 3.03 -12.46 2.07
CA VAL A 64 1.89 -11.72 2.64
C VAL A 64 2.18 -11.32 4.08
N GLN A 65 2.68 -12.26 4.90
CA GLN A 65 2.99 -11.98 6.30
C GLN A 65 4.10 -10.93 6.42
N GLU A 66 5.17 -11.07 5.65
CA GLU A 66 6.27 -10.12 5.65
C GLU A 66 5.81 -8.73 5.21
N THR A 67 4.99 -8.65 4.17
CA THR A 67 4.48 -7.39 3.65
C THR A 67 3.58 -6.70 4.68
N THR A 68 2.69 -7.44 5.32
CA THR A 68 1.78 -6.89 6.33
C THR A 68 2.58 -6.35 7.53
N ASN A 69 3.57 -7.10 7.99
CA ASN A 69 4.43 -6.65 9.09
C ASN A 69 5.23 -5.40 8.71
N THR A 70 5.77 -5.38 7.50
CA THR A 70 6.54 -4.23 7.00
C THR A 70 5.66 -2.98 6.94
N LEU A 71 4.46 -3.09 6.41
CA LEU A 71 3.53 -1.95 6.35
C LEU A 71 3.18 -1.42 7.74
N SER A 72 2.91 -2.30 8.69
CA SER A 72 2.60 -1.89 10.06
C SER A 72 3.78 -1.18 10.71
N ASN A 73 5.00 -1.67 10.51
CA ASN A 73 6.20 -1.08 11.06
C ASN A 73 6.46 0.31 10.45
N ILE A 74 6.32 0.44 9.14
CA ILE A 74 6.50 1.72 8.46
C ILE A 74 5.46 2.73 8.96
N ALA A 75 4.20 2.33 9.06
CA ALA A 75 3.13 3.22 9.50
C ALA A 75 3.35 3.73 10.93
N SER A 76 3.89 2.88 11.80
CA SER A 76 4.10 3.25 13.21
C SER A 76 5.44 3.94 13.46
N GLU A 77 6.47 3.67 12.67
CA GLU A 77 7.84 4.13 12.94
C GLU A 77 8.33 5.18 11.96
N ASN A 78 7.92 5.09 10.68
CA ASN A 78 8.45 5.97 9.64
C ASN A 78 7.54 7.16 9.34
N VAL A 79 6.28 7.11 9.76
CA VAL A 79 5.33 8.20 9.55
C VAL A 79 5.10 8.93 10.87
N VAL A 80 5.21 10.27 10.84
CA VAL A 80 5.08 11.11 12.05
C VAL A 80 4.02 12.16 11.79
N PRO A 81 2.96 12.26 12.58
CA PRO A 81 2.53 11.30 13.62
C PRO A 81 2.22 9.91 13.05
N ALA A 82 2.36 8.89 13.88
CA ALA A 82 2.08 7.51 13.46
C ALA A 82 0.64 7.35 12.97
N ILE A 83 0.45 6.45 12.01
CA ILE A 83 -0.88 6.15 11.46
C ILE A 83 -1.18 4.66 11.59
N LEU A 84 -2.44 4.32 11.47
CA LEU A 84 -2.90 2.95 11.32
C LEU A 84 -3.26 2.72 9.86
N VAL A 85 -2.90 1.56 9.33
CA VAL A 85 -3.19 1.16 7.97
C VAL A 85 -4.11 -0.06 8.00
N ASP A 86 -5.23 0.02 7.32
CA ASP A 86 -6.14 -1.12 7.19
C ASP A 86 -5.62 -2.01 6.07
N VAL A 87 -5.21 -3.23 6.41
CA VAL A 87 -4.63 -4.17 5.44
C VAL A 87 -5.61 -5.29 5.17
N GLU A 88 -5.81 -5.57 3.90
CA GLU A 88 -6.70 -6.61 3.41
C GLU A 88 -5.89 -7.53 2.49
N THR A 89 -6.10 -8.83 2.60
CA THR A 89 -5.47 -9.82 1.72
C THR A 89 -6.54 -10.35 0.77
N ILE A 90 -6.25 -10.31 -0.53
CA ILE A 90 -7.18 -10.76 -1.56
C ILE A 90 -6.57 -11.94 -2.29
N SER A 91 -7.25 -13.08 -2.27
CA SER A 91 -6.82 -14.26 -3.01
C SER A 91 -7.05 -14.04 -4.51
N VAL A 92 -6.03 -14.33 -5.29
CA VAL A 92 -6.08 -14.26 -6.75
C VAL A 92 -5.50 -15.55 -7.31
N ASP A 93 -5.56 -15.72 -8.61
CA ASP A 93 -4.96 -16.88 -9.25
C ASP A 93 -3.45 -16.85 -9.03
N GLY A 94 -2.90 -17.91 -8.45
CA GLY A 94 -1.46 -18.05 -8.20
C GLY A 94 -0.97 -17.52 -6.86
N GLY A 95 -1.82 -16.95 -6.01
CA GLY A 95 -1.40 -16.44 -4.70
C GLY A 95 -2.34 -15.38 -4.15
N SER A 96 -1.77 -14.30 -3.64
CA SER A 96 -2.56 -13.22 -3.01
C SER A 96 -2.01 -11.86 -3.33
N LEU A 97 -2.87 -10.85 -3.24
CA LEU A 97 -2.49 -9.44 -3.23
C LEU A 97 -2.70 -8.89 -1.83
N VAL A 98 -1.86 -7.94 -1.44
CA VAL A 98 -2.04 -7.19 -0.19
C VAL A 98 -2.51 -5.79 -0.56
N VAL A 99 -3.63 -5.38 0.01
CA VAL A 99 -4.23 -4.08 -0.25
C VAL A 99 -4.22 -3.30 1.05
N ALA A 100 -3.52 -2.17 1.06
CA ALA A 100 -3.42 -1.30 2.21
C ALA A 100 -4.28 -0.07 1.96
N HIS A 101 -5.22 0.18 2.87
CA HIS A 101 -6.09 1.36 2.79
C HIS A 101 -5.60 2.40 3.80
N ILE A 102 -5.21 3.56 3.30
CA ILE A 102 -4.72 4.67 4.11
C ILE A 102 -5.81 5.74 4.16
N LYS A 103 -6.26 6.07 5.37
CA LYS A 103 -7.25 7.12 5.56
C LYS A 103 -6.60 8.49 5.50
N GLU A 104 -7.38 9.49 5.14
CA GLU A 104 -6.95 10.86 5.28
C GLU A 104 -6.58 11.14 6.73
N GLY A 105 -5.41 11.72 6.96
CA GLY A 105 -4.92 11.99 8.30
C GLY A 105 -5.67 13.15 8.96
N VAL A 106 -5.84 13.08 10.28
CA VAL A 106 -6.52 14.11 11.08
C VAL A 106 -5.55 15.09 11.73
N ASN A 107 -4.27 14.75 11.76
CA ASN A 107 -3.21 15.54 12.40
C ASN A 107 -2.20 16.07 11.40
N LYS A 108 -2.67 16.60 10.27
CA LYS A 108 -1.79 17.14 9.23
C LYS A 108 -1.00 18.35 9.74
N PRO A 109 0.21 18.58 9.23
CA PRO A 109 0.90 17.78 8.21
C PRO A 109 1.61 16.57 8.81
N TYR A 110 1.64 15.50 8.05
CA TYR A 110 2.47 14.32 8.37
C TYR A 110 3.80 14.45 7.64
N HIS A 111 4.83 13.82 8.17
CA HIS A 111 6.14 13.78 7.54
C HIS A 111 6.79 12.42 7.85
N ASP A 112 7.85 12.09 7.13
CA ASP A 112 8.60 10.89 7.44
C ASP A 112 9.46 11.12 8.69
N ASN A 113 10.10 10.04 9.20
CA ASN A 113 10.91 10.14 10.42
C ASN A 113 12.25 10.85 10.21
N ARG A 114 12.56 11.27 9.00
CA ARG A 114 13.72 12.10 8.68
C ARG A 114 13.35 13.58 8.60
N GLY A 115 12.08 13.90 8.76
CA GLY A 115 11.59 15.27 8.75
C GLY A 115 11.35 15.87 7.38
N ILE A 116 11.23 15.03 6.36
CA ILE A 116 11.05 15.51 4.98
C ILE A 116 9.61 15.41 4.51
#